data_1c0124df10a86eb1f5bade47b67be3d5
#
_entry.id   1c0124df10a86eb1f5bade47b67be3d5
#
_cell.length_a   1.000
_cell.length_b   1.000
_cell.length_c   1.000
_cell.angle_alpha   90.00
_cell.angle_beta   90.00
_cell.angle_gamma   90.00
#
_symmetry.space_group_name_H-M   'P 1'
#
loop_
_entity.id
_entity.type
_entity.pdbx_description
1 polymer ?
#
loop_
_entity_poly.entity_id
_entity_poly.type
_entity_poly.pdbx_seq_one_letter_code
_entity_poly.pdbx_strand_id
1 'polypeptide(L)'
;MTNVMKDGLGRQIDYLRMSVTDRCDFRCVYCMPKRMTFLPRQQVLTLEELLRLAKLFVGAGISKIRLSGGEPLIRPGIVDLCRNIAALPGLRELVMTSNGSQLGSLARRLAEAGVKGMNISLDSLDEQKFRAITRNGNLVQVLEGIEAARDAGFERLKLNCVVMKGRNFDEVPALVQYAIDRRIDISFIEEMPLGDVGRFRGESFCSSDEVLMLIASHHRLLDSTESSGGPARYVRLECHPDTRIGFISPYSHNFCGSCNRVRTTVEGQLLLCLGQENALDLRSLMRRHPQEDLPLISAVQQALRGKPRGHNFSSEGAVQIVRFMNMTGG
;
A
#
# COMPACT_ATOMS: atom_id res chain seq x y z
N MET A 1 30.44 3.14 1.91
CA MET A 1 29.88 2.42 0.76
C MET A 1 28.43 2.12 1.09
N THR A 2 27.47 2.68 0.36
CA THR A 2 26.04 2.38 0.56
C THR A 2 25.82 0.92 0.18
N ASN A 3 25.48 0.10 1.17
CA ASN A 3 25.07 -1.29 0.95
C ASN A 3 23.78 -1.31 0.13
N VAL A 4 23.87 -1.56 -1.16
CA VAL A 4 22.70 -1.67 -2.04
C VAL A 4 22.23 -3.10 -2.02
N MET A 5 21.02 -3.33 -1.48
CA MET A 5 20.40 -4.66 -1.56
C MET A 5 20.02 -4.96 -3.01
N LYS A 6 20.46 -6.11 -3.53
CA LYS A 6 20.08 -6.63 -4.86
C LYS A 6 19.48 -8.01 -4.73
N ASP A 7 18.52 -8.31 -5.56
CA ASP A 7 17.98 -9.66 -5.69
C ASP A 7 18.79 -10.53 -6.68
N GLY A 8 18.40 -11.81 -6.80
CA GLY A 8 19.05 -12.75 -7.71
C GLY A 8 18.98 -12.40 -9.20
N LEU A 9 18.15 -11.44 -9.59
CA LEU A 9 17.98 -10.91 -10.95
C LEU A 9 18.66 -9.55 -11.14
N GLY A 10 19.40 -9.05 -10.14
CA GLY A 10 20.10 -7.78 -10.18
C GLY A 10 19.22 -6.54 -9.94
N ARG A 11 17.91 -6.72 -9.62
CA ARG A 11 17.03 -5.59 -9.29
C ARG A 11 17.45 -4.99 -7.95
N GLN A 12 17.56 -3.66 -7.90
CA GLN A 12 17.84 -2.95 -6.65
C GLN A 12 16.58 -2.93 -5.79
N ILE A 13 16.71 -3.36 -4.53
CA ILE A 13 15.64 -3.36 -3.54
C ILE A 13 15.88 -2.22 -2.57
N ASP A 14 15.15 -1.13 -2.72
CA ASP A 14 15.28 0.10 -1.94
C ASP A 14 13.99 0.55 -1.26
N TYR A 15 12.90 -0.26 -1.40
CA TYR A 15 11.59 0.06 -0.90
C TYR A 15 11.01 -1.08 -0.03
N LEU A 16 10.78 -0.79 1.26
CA LEU A 16 10.09 -1.69 2.20
C LEU A 16 8.65 -1.25 2.40
N ARG A 17 7.71 -2.19 2.25
CA ARG A 17 6.34 -2.03 2.76
C ARG A 17 6.22 -2.80 4.08
N MET A 18 5.80 -2.12 5.14
CA MET A 18 5.75 -2.66 6.49
C MET A 18 4.32 -2.60 7.01
N SER A 19 3.72 -3.77 7.25
CA SER A 19 2.43 -3.88 7.92
C SER A 19 2.61 -3.72 9.42
N VAL A 20 1.91 -2.75 10.00
CA VAL A 20 2.01 -2.47 11.46
C VAL A 20 0.86 -3.06 12.25
N THR A 21 -0.20 -3.51 11.59
CA THR A 21 -1.37 -4.16 12.22
C THR A 21 -2.16 -4.94 11.18
N ASP A 22 -2.80 -6.04 11.59
CA ASP A 22 -3.80 -6.74 10.78
C ASP A 22 -5.22 -6.18 11.01
N ARG A 23 -5.41 -5.38 12.06
CA ARG A 23 -6.70 -4.81 12.43
C ARG A 23 -7.06 -3.64 11.52
N CYS A 24 -8.34 -3.53 11.19
CA CYS A 24 -8.91 -2.44 10.41
C CYS A 24 -10.29 -2.14 10.95
N ASP A 25 -10.70 -0.91 10.95
CA ASP A 25 -12.07 -0.47 11.26
C ASP A 25 -13.03 -0.67 10.07
N PHE A 26 -12.50 -0.77 8.83
CA PHE A 26 -13.26 -1.15 7.65
C PHE A 26 -13.22 -2.66 7.39
N ARG A 27 -14.13 -3.13 6.51
CA ARG A 27 -14.24 -4.52 6.05
C ARG A 27 -14.46 -4.57 4.54
N CYS A 28 -13.57 -3.90 3.78
CA CYS A 28 -13.71 -3.77 2.33
C CYS A 28 -13.87 -5.13 1.65
N VAL A 29 -14.84 -5.20 0.73
CA VAL A 29 -15.27 -6.44 0.06
C VAL A 29 -14.17 -7.13 -0.74
N TYR A 30 -13.16 -6.38 -1.16
CA TYR A 30 -12.00 -6.89 -1.91
C TYR A 30 -10.81 -7.26 -1.01
N CYS A 31 -10.82 -6.84 0.26
CA CYS A 31 -9.68 -6.93 1.17
C CYS A 31 -9.78 -8.10 2.15
N MET A 32 -10.96 -8.30 2.75
CA MET A 32 -11.18 -9.32 3.77
C MET A 32 -12.65 -9.75 3.88
N PRO A 33 -12.95 -10.92 4.46
CA PRO A 33 -14.33 -11.37 4.69
C PRO A 33 -15.03 -10.49 5.73
N LYS A 34 -16.38 -10.54 5.75
CA LYS A 34 -17.19 -9.78 6.72
C LYS A 34 -16.82 -10.13 8.18
N ARG A 35 -16.62 -11.42 8.44
CA ARG A 35 -16.16 -11.92 9.74
C ARG A 35 -14.68 -12.30 9.63
N MET A 36 -13.81 -11.44 10.14
CA MET A 36 -12.36 -11.63 10.11
C MET A 36 -11.86 -12.02 11.49
N THR A 37 -11.08 -13.10 11.56
CA THR A 37 -10.33 -13.46 12.76
C THR A 37 -8.97 -12.77 12.70
N PHE A 38 -8.69 -11.92 13.68
CA PHE A 38 -7.42 -11.23 13.80
C PHE A 38 -6.43 -12.03 14.63
N LEU A 39 -5.15 -11.76 14.41
CA LEU A 39 -4.07 -12.42 15.12
C LEU A 39 -4.10 -12.10 16.63
N PRO A 40 -3.75 -13.08 17.48
CA PRO A 40 -3.45 -12.83 18.87
C PRO A 40 -2.29 -11.85 19.01
N ARG A 41 -2.32 -10.99 20.04
CA ARG A 41 -1.27 -9.96 20.28
C ARG A 41 0.14 -10.51 20.29
N GLN A 42 0.34 -11.72 20.81
CA GLN A 42 1.66 -12.38 20.87
C GLN A 42 2.25 -12.73 19.51
N GLN A 43 1.41 -12.85 18.50
CA GLN A 43 1.83 -13.12 17.10
C GLN A 43 2.09 -11.86 16.30
N VAL A 44 1.72 -10.69 16.83
CA VAL A 44 1.93 -9.38 16.20
C VAL A 44 3.25 -8.79 16.69
N LEU A 45 4.03 -8.20 15.80
CA LEU A 45 5.24 -7.46 16.16
C LEU A 45 4.91 -6.28 17.09
N THR A 46 5.76 -6.05 18.09
CA THR A 46 5.69 -4.83 18.92
C THR A 46 6.18 -3.61 18.12
N LEU A 47 5.98 -2.40 18.66
CA LEU A 47 6.47 -1.18 18.01
C LEU A 47 8.00 -1.14 18.00
N GLU A 48 8.64 -1.67 19.05
CA GLU A 48 10.07 -1.79 19.18
C GLU A 48 10.65 -2.78 18.16
N GLU A 49 9.99 -3.93 17.95
CA GLU A 49 10.36 -4.92 16.93
C GLU A 49 10.21 -4.32 15.53
N LEU A 50 9.14 -3.56 15.25
CA LEU A 50 8.94 -2.84 13.99
C LEU A 50 10.04 -1.79 13.76
N LEU A 51 10.39 -1.01 14.78
CA LEU A 51 11.48 -0.04 14.71
C LEU A 51 12.83 -0.71 14.46
N ARG A 52 13.10 -1.85 15.13
CA ARG A 52 14.33 -2.62 14.91
C ARG A 52 14.41 -3.13 13.47
N LEU A 53 13.32 -3.66 12.92
CA LEU A 53 13.28 -4.06 11.51
C LEU A 53 13.51 -2.87 10.57
N ALA A 54 12.88 -1.73 10.83
CA ALA A 54 13.10 -0.52 10.04
C ALA A 54 14.58 -0.09 10.04
N LYS A 55 15.25 -0.07 11.23
CA LYS A 55 16.68 0.22 11.37
C LYS A 55 17.54 -0.75 10.54
N LEU A 56 17.27 -2.05 10.66
CA LEU A 56 17.98 -3.10 9.94
C LEU A 56 17.87 -2.90 8.43
N PHE A 57 16.67 -2.70 7.90
CA PHE A 57 16.44 -2.52 6.48
C PHE A 57 17.04 -1.21 5.94
N VAL A 58 16.95 -0.11 6.69
CA VAL A 58 17.58 1.16 6.31
C VAL A 58 19.11 1.02 6.30
N GLY A 59 19.69 0.40 7.32
CA GLY A 59 21.14 0.09 7.37
C GLY A 59 21.59 -0.82 6.23
N ALA A 60 20.72 -1.67 5.70
CA ALA A 60 20.96 -2.52 4.54
C ALA A 60 20.73 -1.83 3.18
N GLY A 61 20.29 -0.56 3.14
CA GLY A 61 20.15 0.23 1.92
C GLY A 61 18.71 0.53 1.48
N ILE A 62 17.69 0.16 2.26
CA ILE A 62 16.33 0.64 2.04
C ILE A 62 16.28 2.14 2.30
N SER A 63 15.82 2.90 1.33
CA SER A 63 15.70 4.36 1.40
C SER A 63 14.26 4.86 1.48
N LYS A 64 13.29 3.97 1.25
CA LYS A 64 11.86 4.27 1.33
C LYS A 64 11.13 3.23 2.17
N ILE A 65 10.36 3.68 3.16
CA ILE A 65 9.47 2.82 3.95
C ILE A 65 8.03 3.30 3.77
N ARG A 66 7.14 2.35 3.51
CA ARG A 66 5.69 2.58 3.56
C ARG A 66 5.07 1.81 4.71
N LEU A 67 4.48 2.51 5.64
CA LEU A 67 3.67 1.91 6.68
C LEU A 67 2.25 1.66 6.15
N SER A 68 1.72 0.51 6.47
CA SER A 68 0.38 0.06 6.10
C SER A 68 -0.09 -1.02 7.08
N GLY A 69 -1.04 -1.86 6.67
CA GLY A 69 -1.54 -2.96 7.49
C GLY A 69 -2.97 -3.26 7.10
N GLY A 70 -3.82 -3.51 8.10
CA GLY A 70 -5.23 -3.22 8.02
C GLY A 70 -5.39 -1.71 7.94
N GLU A 71 -5.63 -1.05 9.07
CA GLU A 71 -5.55 0.42 9.14
C GLU A 71 -4.43 0.84 10.13
N PRO A 72 -3.33 1.42 9.65
CA PRO A 72 -2.20 1.76 10.52
C PRO A 72 -2.56 2.79 11.59
N LEU A 73 -3.51 3.69 11.33
CA LEU A 73 -3.84 4.79 12.23
C LEU A 73 -4.61 4.35 13.48
N ILE A 74 -5.20 3.14 13.49
CA ILE A 74 -5.80 2.60 14.71
C ILE A 74 -4.78 1.90 15.63
N ARG A 75 -3.50 1.74 15.19
CA ARG A 75 -2.45 1.18 16.03
C ARG A 75 -2.02 2.20 17.09
N PRO A 76 -2.20 1.94 18.40
CA PRO A 76 -1.68 2.82 19.44
C PRO A 76 -0.17 3.02 19.31
N GLY A 77 0.31 4.27 19.47
CA GLY A 77 1.73 4.61 19.36
C GLY A 77 2.26 4.77 17.92
N ILE A 78 1.39 4.74 16.90
CA ILE A 78 1.79 4.85 15.49
C ILE A 78 2.54 6.15 15.17
N VAL A 79 2.14 7.28 15.77
CA VAL A 79 2.79 8.58 15.53
C VAL A 79 4.23 8.58 16.05
N ASP A 80 4.47 7.98 17.22
CA ASP A 80 5.82 7.89 17.79
C ASP A 80 6.69 6.90 17.00
N LEU A 81 6.10 5.80 16.52
CA LEU A 81 6.78 4.91 15.59
C LEU A 81 7.19 5.66 14.31
N CYS A 82 6.29 6.47 13.72
CA CYS A 82 6.61 7.28 12.54
C CYS A 82 7.77 8.23 12.82
N ARG A 83 7.76 8.95 13.94
CA ARG A 83 8.84 9.88 14.32
C ARG A 83 10.18 9.16 14.45
N ASN A 84 10.20 8.02 15.11
CA ASN A 84 11.41 7.23 15.29
C ASN A 84 11.94 6.65 13.97
N ILE A 85 11.06 6.19 13.08
CA ILE A 85 11.45 5.69 11.76
C ILE A 85 11.93 6.84 10.87
N ALA A 86 11.22 7.97 10.84
CA ALA A 86 11.60 9.13 10.03
C ALA A 86 12.98 9.70 10.38
N ALA A 87 13.40 9.57 11.65
CA ALA A 87 14.69 10.01 12.14
C ALA A 87 15.85 9.06 11.78
N LEU A 88 15.62 7.91 11.13
CA LEU A 88 16.68 6.95 10.81
C LEU A 88 17.64 7.50 9.76
N PRO A 89 18.95 7.54 10.04
CA PRO A 89 19.95 7.96 9.08
C PRO A 89 19.94 7.06 7.82
N GLY A 90 19.84 7.66 6.64
CA GLY A 90 19.77 6.94 5.37
C GLY A 90 18.32 6.70 4.85
N LEU A 91 17.29 6.87 5.66
CA LEU A 91 15.92 6.88 5.18
C LEU A 91 15.63 8.23 4.49
N ARG A 92 15.25 8.18 3.23
CA ARG A 92 14.87 9.36 2.44
C ARG A 92 13.40 9.69 2.53
N GLU A 93 12.56 8.64 2.65
CA GLU A 93 11.13 8.80 2.52
C GLU A 93 10.36 7.81 3.42
N LEU A 94 9.60 8.36 4.37
CA LEU A 94 8.57 7.65 5.11
C LEU A 94 7.21 8.04 4.56
N VAL A 95 6.42 7.06 4.11
CA VAL A 95 5.07 7.28 3.57
C VAL A 95 4.08 6.30 4.20
N MET A 96 2.80 6.61 4.11
CA MET A 96 1.75 5.76 4.71
C MET A 96 0.61 5.51 3.73
N THR A 97 -0.07 4.38 3.88
CA THR A 97 -1.38 4.11 3.25
C THR A 97 -2.42 3.96 4.36
N SER A 98 -3.54 4.67 4.24
CA SER A 98 -4.62 4.71 5.22
C SER A 98 -5.98 4.70 4.53
N ASN A 99 -7.00 4.24 5.22
CA ASN A 99 -8.40 4.37 4.79
C ASN A 99 -9.00 5.76 5.08
N GLY A 100 -8.25 6.64 5.74
CA GLY A 100 -8.62 8.02 5.99
C GLY A 100 -9.48 8.26 7.24
N SER A 101 -10.04 7.23 7.86
CA SER A 101 -11.00 7.36 8.97
C SER A 101 -10.47 8.14 10.18
N GLN A 102 -9.17 8.06 10.45
CA GLN A 102 -8.54 8.71 11.61
C GLN A 102 -7.74 9.97 11.24
N LEU A 103 -7.68 10.36 9.97
CA LEU A 103 -6.85 11.48 9.53
C LEU A 103 -7.31 12.82 10.06
N GLY A 104 -8.62 13.02 10.28
CA GLY A 104 -9.13 14.27 10.85
C GLY A 104 -8.42 14.67 12.14
N SER A 105 -8.05 13.70 12.98
CA SER A 105 -7.35 13.94 14.26
C SER A 105 -5.84 13.75 14.20
N LEU A 106 -5.31 13.02 13.22
CA LEU A 106 -3.91 12.57 13.21
C LEU A 106 -3.05 13.19 12.10
N ALA A 107 -3.65 13.79 11.06
CA ALA A 107 -2.91 14.24 9.87
C ALA A 107 -1.74 15.17 10.22
N ARG A 108 -1.98 16.24 10.99
CA ARG A 108 -0.93 17.19 11.42
C ARG A 108 0.18 16.50 12.20
N ARG A 109 -0.18 15.67 13.18
CA ARG A 109 0.79 14.94 14.01
C ARG A 109 1.67 13.98 13.21
N LEU A 110 1.11 13.36 12.15
CA LEU A 110 1.85 12.48 11.23
C LEU A 110 2.83 13.27 10.36
N ALA A 111 2.42 14.43 9.84
CA ALA A 111 3.30 15.32 9.07
C ALA A 111 4.46 15.80 9.95
N GLU A 112 4.18 16.28 11.18
CA GLU A 112 5.19 16.68 12.18
C GLU A 112 6.09 15.52 12.61
N ALA A 113 5.60 14.28 12.58
CA ALA A 113 6.40 13.07 12.83
C ALA A 113 7.28 12.65 11.64
N GLY A 114 7.29 13.41 10.53
CA GLY A 114 8.16 13.18 9.37
C GLY A 114 7.58 12.24 8.31
N VAL A 115 6.27 11.95 8.34
CA VAL A 115 5.60 11.26 7.23
C VAL A 115 5.51 12.24 6.06
N LYS A 116 6.18 11.93 4.95
CA LYS A 116 6.28 12.82 3.77
C LYS A 116 5.12 12.67 2.81
N GLY A 117 4.50 11.52 2.76
CA GLY A 117 3.42 11.28 1.81
C GLY A 117 2.35 10.33 2.33
N MET A 118 1.11 10.61 1.94
CA MET A 118 -0.05 9.85 2.32
C MET A 118 -0.78 9.32 1.08
N ASN A 119 -1.09 8.01 1.09
CA ASN A 119 -2.05 7.45 0.16
C ASN A 119 -3.34 7.18 0.93
N ILE A 120 -4.45 7.73 0.49
CA ILE A 120 -5.75 7.58 1.14
C ILE A 120 -6.65 6.75 0.22
N SER A 121 -7.24 5.68 0.76
CA SER A 121 -8.18 4.85 0.00
C SER A 121 -9.54 5.54 -0.08
N LEU A 122 -10.02 5.75 -1.31
CA LEU A 122 -11.35 6.32 -1.58
C LEU A 122 -11.93 5.61 -2.80
N ASP A 123 -12.87 4.70 -2.58
CA ASP A 123 -13.41 3.85 -3.63
C ASP A 123 -14.72 4.41 -4.22
N SER A 124 -15.36 5.39 -3.58
CA SER A 124 -16.63 5.98 -4.02
C SER A 124 -16.85 7.34 -3.37
N LEU A 125 -17.59 8.22 -4.05
CA LEU A 125 -18.10 9.50 -3.55
C LEU A 125 -19.59 9.42 -3.19
N ASP A 126 -20.25 8.30 -3.52
CA ASP A 126 -21.61 8.00 -3.10
C ASP A 126 -21.61 7.26 -1.77
N GLU A 127 -22.36 7.74 -0.78
CA GLU A 127 -22.36 7.18 0.58
C GLU A 127 -22.84 5.73 0.61
N GLN A 128 -23.86 5.38 -0.19
CA GLN A 128 -24.41 4.04 -0.21
C GLN A 128 -23.44 3.05 -0.86
N LYS A 129 -22.82 3.42 -1.99
CA LYS A 129 -21.79 2.63 -2.65
C LYS A 129 -20.53 2.49 -1.77
N PHE A 130 -20.07 3.59 -1.16
CA PHE A 130 -18.94 3.58 -0.24
C PHE A 130 -19.19 2.60 0.91
N ARG A 131 -20.38 2.68 1.53
CA ARG A 131 -20.77 1.76 2.60
C ARG A 131 -20.92 0.32 2.12
N ALA A 132 -21.43 0.11 0.91
CA ALA A 132 -21.53 -1.23 0.32
C ALA A 132 -20.15 -1.85 0.05
N ILE A 133 -19.14 -1.04 -0.32
CA ILE A 133 -17.76 -1.48 -0.57
C ILE A 133 -17.01 -1.69 0.76
N THR A 134 -17.06 -0.73 1.66
CA THR A 134 -16.27 -0.72 2.91
C THR A 134 -16.94 -1.47 4.06
N ARG A 135 -18.24 -1.72 3.99
CA ARG A 135 -19.17 -2.30 4.98
C ARG A 135 -19.32 -1.45 6.25
N ASN A 136 -18.22 -0.98 6.83
CA ASN A 136 -18.22 -0.22 8.10
C ASN A 136 -17.78 1.23 7.93
N GLY A 137 -17.37 1.65 6.72
CA GLY A 137 -16.82 2.99 6.50
C GLY A 137 -17.89 4.09 6.58
N ASN A 138 -17.45 5.26 7.01
CA ASN A 138 -18.21 6.51 6.97
C ASN A 138 -17.53 7.45 5.96
N LEU A 139 -18.21 7.75 4.85
CA LEU A 139 -17.66 8.56 3.77
C LEU A 139 -17.34 9.99 4.24
N VAL A 140 -18.24 10.61 5.00
CA VAL A 140 -18.05 11.98 5.48
C VAL A 140 -16.76 12.09 6.29
N GLN A 141 -16.53 11.14 7.21
CA GLN A 141 -15.30 11.09 8.02
C GLN A 141 -14.03 10.94 7.16
N VAL A 142 -14.09 10.17 6.08
CA VAL A 142 -12.95 10.01 5.16
C VAL A 142 -12.70 11.28 4.36
N LEU A 143 -13.76 11.94 3.87
CA LEU A 143 -13.64 13.22 3.14
C LEU A 143 -13.07 14.31 4.05
N GLU A 144 -13.53 14.43 5.28
CA GLU A 144 -12.94 15.32 6.30
C GLU A 144 -11.47 14.99 6.56
N GLY A 145 -11.14 13.69 6.62
CA GLY A 145 -9.76 13.22 6.76
C GLY A 145 -8.86 13.61 5.58
N ILE A 146 -9.38 13.62 4.34
CA ILE A 146 -8.66 14.07 3.15
C ILE A 146 -8.39 15.57 3.23
N GLU A 147 -9.37 16.38 3.63
CA GLU A 147 -9.17 17.84 3.80
C GLU A 147 -8.13 18.11 4.91
N ALA A 148 -8.24 17.44 6.06
CA ALA A 148 -7.24 17.56 7.13
C ALA A 148 -5.83 17.15 6.66
N ALA A 149 -5.70 16.16 5.79
CA ALA A 149 -4.42 15.77 5.22
C ALA A 149 -3.87 16.83 4.25
N ARG A 150 -4.72 17.49 3.46
CA ARG A 150 -4.31 18.62 2.60
C ARG A 150 -3.76 19.78 3.43
N ASP A 151 -4.46 20.12 4.51
CA ASP A 151 -4.07 21.22 5.41
C ASP A 151 -2.84 20.90 6.24
N ALA A 152 -2.53 19.61 6.46
CA ALA A 152 -1.37 19.18 7.22
C ALA A 152 -0.02 19.37 6.52
N GLY A 153 0.00 19.65 5.22
CA GLY A 153 1.21 19.97 4.47
C GLY A 153 2.08 18.77 4.11
N PHE A 154 1.51 17.59 3.87
CA PHE A 154 2.28 16.47 3.31
C PHE A 154 2.88 16.85 1.95
N GLU A 155 4.15 16.46 1.71
CA GLU A 155 4.82 16.70 0.42
C GLU A 155 4.06 16.03 -0.75
N ARG A 156 3.39 14.92 -0.49
CA ARG A 156 2.60 14.16 -1.47
C ARG A 156 1.33 13.60 -0.87
N LEU A 157 0.23 13.88 -1.51
CA LEU A 157 -1.07 13.32 -1.19
C LEU A 157 -1.64 12.62 -2.41
N LYS A 158 -2.12 11.40 -2.24
CA LYS A 158 -2.67 10.61 -3.32
C LYS A 158 -3.88 9.79 -2.89
N LEU A 159 -4.90 9.77 -3.71
CA LEU A 159 -6.03 8.85 -3.58
C LEU A 159 -5.71 7.52 -4.25
N ASN A 160 -6.17 6.43 -3.66
CA ASN A 160 -6.15 5.09 -4.25
C ASN A 160 -7.59 4.60 -4.36
N CYS A 161 -7.98 4.13 -5.53
CA CYS A 161 -9.30 3.54 -5.77
C CYS A 161 -9.12 2.13 -6.39
N VAL A 162 -9.70 1.12 -5.75
CA VAL A 162 -9.84 -0.21 -6.36
C VAL A 162 -11.11 -0.22 -7.21
N VAL A 163 -10.94 -0.35 -8.52
CA VAL A 163 -12.08 -0.26 -9.45
C VAL A 163 -12.72 -1.62 -9.65
N MET A 164 -14.04 -1.66 -9.51
CA MET A 164 -14.86 -2.88 -9.65
C MET A 164 -16.08 -2.61 -10.52
N LYS A 165 -16.25 -3.40 -11.58
CA LYS A 165 -17.48 -3.36 -12.39
C LYS A 165 -18.71 -3.66 -11.54
N GLY A 166 -19.81 -2.98 -11.83
CA GLY A 166 -21.06 -3.11 -11.09
C GLY A 166 -21.04 -2.53 -9.67
N ARG A 167 -19.95 -1.84 -9.27
CA ARG A 167 -19.83 -1.18 -7.95
C ARG A 167 -19.48 0.30 -8.04
N ASN A 168 -18.32 0.63 -8.62
CA ASN A 168 -17.80 2.00 -8.65
C ASN A 168 -17.11 2.38 -9.97
N PHE A 169 -17.13 1.52 -10.99
CA PHE A 169 -16.55 1.85 -12.29
C PHE A 169 -17.18 3.11 -12.90
N ASP A 170 -18.48 3.28 -12.75
CA ASP A 170 -19.22 4.46 -13.20
C ASP A 170 -18.87 5.76 -12.47
N GLU A 171 -18.22 5.68 -11.31
CA GLU A 171 -17.79 6.85 -10.55
C GLU A 171 -16.36 7.33 -10.90
N VAL A 172 -15.64 6.61 -11.78
CA VAL A 172 -14.28 6.99 -12.19
C VAL A 172 -14.18 8.44 -12.65
N PRO A 173 -15.08 8.98 -13.51
CA PRO A 173 -15.02 10.40 -13.89
C PRO A 173 -15.22 11.36 -12.71
N ALA A 174 -16.15 11.06 -11.81
CA ALA A 174 -16.40 11.89 -10.62
C ALA A 174 -15.21 11.86 -9.64
N LEU A 175 -14.56 10.72 -9.46
CA LEU A 175 -13.35 10.58 -8.65
C LEU A 175 -12.16 11.34 -9.25
N VAL A 176 -12.02 11.34 -10.58
CA VAL A 176 -11.02 12.16 -11.29
C VAL A 176 -11.31 13.65 -11.06
N GLN A 177 -12.56 14.09 -11.22
CA GLN A 177 -12.94 15.47 -10.98
C GLN A 177 -12.70 15.90 -9.54
N TYR A 178 -13.03 15.03 -8.57
CA TYR A 178 -12.75 15.25 -7.14
C TYR A 178 -11.25 15.47 -6.88
N ALA A 179 -10.38 14.68 -7.53
CA ALA A 179 -8.93 14.80 -7.42
C ALA A 179 -8.42 16.10 -8.05
N ILE A 180 -8.95 16.50 -9.22
CA ILE A 180 -8.63 17.75 -9.91
C ILE A 180 -8.96 18.96 -9.03
N ASP A 181 -10.18 19.03 -8.49
CA ASP A 181 -10.67 20.16 -7.68
C ASP A 181 -9.79 20.38 -6.45
N ARG A 182 -9.12 19.33 -5.97
CA ARG A 182 -8.26 19.35 -4.78
C ARG A 182 -6.77 19.38 -5.09
N ARG A 183 -6.38 19.28 -6.35
CA ARG A 183 -4.99 19.17 -6.81
C ARG A 183 -4.26 18.00 -6.14
N ILE A 184 -4.92 16.85 -6.08
CA ILE A 184 -4.41 15.61 -5.50
C ILE A 184 -4.22 14.58 -6.61
N ASP A 185 -3.18 13.77 -6.53
CA ASP A 185 -3.02 12.62 -7.42
C ASP A 185 -4.09 11.55 -7.11
N ILE A 186 -4.49 10.80 -8.13
CA ILE A 186 -5.32 9.62 -7.94
C ILE A 186 -4.73 8.41 -8.67
N SER A 187 -4.83 7.21 -8.06
CA SER A 187 -4.43 5.96 -8.71
C SER A 187 -5.56 4.95 -8.69
N PHE A 188 -5.88 4.42 -9.86
CA PHE A 188 -6.82 3.33 -10.05
C PHE A 188 -6.08 1.99 -10.03
N ILE A 189 -6.62 1.02 -9.33
CA ILE A 189 -5.97 -0.25 -8.99
C ILE A 189 -6.85 -1.40 -9.43
N GLU A 190 -6.30 -2.33 -10.20
CA GLU A 190 -6.95 -3.61 -10.50
C GLU A 190 -7.05 -4.46 -9.23
N GLU A 191 -8.22 -5.05 -8.99
CA GLU A 191 -8.44 -5.92 -7.83
C GLU A 191 -7.57 -7.18 -7.90
N MET A 192 -6.80 -7.46 -6.83
CA MET A 192 -5.86 -8.60 -6.79
C MET A 192 -6.48 -9.82 -6.11
N PRO A 193 -6.10 -11.08 -6.50
CA PRO A 193 -6.69 -12.32 -6.01
C PRO A 193 -6.08 -12.77 -4.67
N LEU A 194 -6.18 -11.92 -3.65
CA LEU A 194 -5.64 -12.16 -2.30
C LEU A 194 -6.74 -12.53 -1.32
N GLY A 195 -6.56 -13.63 -0.61
CA GLY A 195 -7.49 -14.16 0.38
C GLY A 195 -8.85 -14.57 -0.20
N ASP A 196 -9.55 -15.44 0.49
CA ASP A 196 -10.94 -15.76 0.15
C ASP A 196 -11.88 -14.72 0.77
N VAL A 197 -12.37 -13.81 -0.04
CA VAL A 197 -13.31 -12.76 0.40
C VAL A 197 -14.78 -13.19 0.26
N GLY A 198 -15.04 -14.45 -0.09
CA GLY A 198 -16.39 -15.02 -0.22
C GLY A 198 -17.14 -14.58 -1.48
N ARG A 199 -16.42 -14.18 -2.53
CA ARG A 199 -17.00 -13.85 -3.85
C ARG A 199 -16.02 -14.15 -4.99
N PHE A 200 -16.56 -14.41 -6.17
CA PHE A 200 -15.76 -14.54 -7.39
C PHE A 200 -15.38 -13.15 -7.94
N ARG A 201 -14.08 -12.87 -7.98
CA ARG A 201 -13.56 -11.56 -8.38
C ARG A 201 -13.67 -11.31 -9.89
N GLY A 202 -13.69 -12.36 -10.70
CA GLY A 202 -13.78 -12.23 -12.16
C GLY A 202 -15.01 -11.44 -12.64
N GLU A 203 -16.14 -11.54 -11.93
CA GLU A 203 -17.37 -10.80 -12.26
C GLU A 203 -17.24 -9.29 -12.12
N SER A 204 -16.39 -8.83 -11.19
CA SER A 204 -16.18 -7.40 -10.92
C SER A 204 -14.86 -6.89 -11.49
N PHE A 205 -14.04 -7.73 -12.12
CA PHE A 205 -12.75 -7.32 -12.65
C PHE A 205 -12.91 -6.19 -13.67
N CYS A 206 -12.09 -5.16 -13.50
CA CYS A 206 -11.98 -4.02 -14.39
C CYS A 206 -10.50 -3.80 -14.71
N SER A 207 -10.13 -3.85 -15.98
CA SER A 207 -8.76 -3.60 -16.41
C SER A 207 -8.43 -2.11 -16.35
N SER A 208 -7.15 -1.80 -16.18
CA SER A 208 -6.68 -0.42 -16.22
C SER A 208 -6.92 0.23 -17.58
N ASP A 209 -6.96 -0.54 -18.67
CA ASP A 209 -7.23 -0.01 -20.01
C ASP A 209 -8.70 0.44 -20.15
N GLU A 210 -9.65 -0.28 -19.54
CA GLU A 210 -11.06 0.15 -19.51
C GLU A 210 -11.22 1.45 -18.71
N VAL A 211 -10.52 1.58 -17.57
CA VAL A 211 -10.51 2.81 -16.78
C VAL A 211 -9.88 3.95 -17.56
N LEU A 212 -8.75 3.69 -18.25
CA LEU A 212 -8.07 4.68 -19.09
C LEU A 212 -9.00 5.19 -20.22
N MET A 213 -9.70 4.28 -20.92
CA MET A 213 -10.64 4.64 -21.98
C MET A 213 -11.79 5.50 -21.44
N LEU A 214 -12.33 5.17 -20.29
CA LEU A 214 -13.39 5.96 -19.66
C LEU A 214 -12.89 7.37 -19.30
N ILE A 215 -11.69 7.53 -18.76
CA ILE A 215 -11.12 8.84 -18.46
C ILE A 215 -10.83 9.59 -19.77
N ALA A 216 -10.32 8.93 -20.80
CA ALA A 216 -10.01 9.53 -22.10
C ALA A 216 -11.26 10.05 -22.85
N SER A 217 -12.45 9.51 -22.54
CA SER A 217 -13.71 10.03 -23.10
C SER A 217 -14.13 11.38 -22.52
N HIS A 218 -13.54 11.80 -21.40
CA HIS A 218 -13.84 13.06 -20.70
C HIS A 218 -12.67 14.05 -20.73
N HIS A 219 -11.44 13.56 -20.83
CA HIS A 219 -10.22 14.35 -20.72
C HIS A 219 -9.19 13.96 -21.76
N ARG A 220 -8.48 14.91 -22.33
CA ARG A 220 -7.31 14.62 -23.16
C ARG A 220 -6.14 14.23 -22.27
N LEU A 221 -5.60 13.04 -22.53
CA LEU A 221 -4.51 12.43 -21.76
C LEU A 221 -3.17 12.62 -22.45
N LEU A 222 -2.14 12.91 -21.67
CA LEU A 222 -0.76 12.99 -22.10
C LEU A 222 0.05 11.88 -21.42
N ASP A 223 0.93 11.21 -22.16
CA ASP A 223 1.85 10.23 -21.60
C ASP A 223 2.80 10.88 -20.60
N SER A 224 3.15 10.14 -19.56
CA SER A 224 4.09 10.59 -18.53
C SER A 224 5.13 9.55 -18.22
N THR A 225 6.39 9.97 -18.17
CA THR A 225 7.52 9.16 -17.70
C THR A 225 7.75 9.27 -16.19
N GLU A 226 6.90 10.00 -15.48
CA GLU A 226 7.02 10.21 -14.05
C GLU A 226 6.83 8.92 -13.26
N SER A 227 7.59 8.80 -12.19
CA SER A 227 7.52 7.68 -11.26
C SER A 227 7.44 8.17 -9.84
N SER A 228 6.62 7.52 -9.04
CA SER A 228 6.62 7.70 -7.56
C SER A 228 7.54 6.70 -6.85
N GLY A 229 8.40 5.99 -7.58
CA GLY A 229 9.20 4.87 -7.05
C GLY A 229 8.33 3.67 -6.62
N GLY A 230 7.10 3.60 -7.13
CA GLY A 230 6.12 2.55 -6.87
C GLY A 230 5.66 1.86 -8.16
N PRO A 231 4.58 1.06 -8.11
CA PRO A 231 4.09 0.29 -9.26
C PRO A 231 3.19 1.09 -10.20
N ALA A 232 2.82 2.31 -9.86
CA ALA A 232 1.89 3.09 -10.68
C ALA A 232 2.58 3.63 -11.93
N ARG A 233 1.95 3.42 -13.10
CA ARG A 233 2.19 4.14 -14.34
C ARG A 233 1.30 5.37 -14.35
N TYR A 234 1.83 6.52 -14.72
CA TYR A 234 1.10 7.77 -14.69
C TYR A 234 0.79 8.28 -16.09
N VAL A 235 -0.35 8.98 -16.22
CA VAL A 235 -0.67 9.89 -17.30
C VAL A 235 -1.00 11.25 -16.70
N ARG A 236 -0.92 12.32 -17.54
CA ARG A 236 -1.32 13.65 -17.16
C ARG A 236 -2.58 14.07 -17.91
N LEU A 237 -3.35 14.93 -17.30
CA LEU A 237 -4.48 15.60 -17.93
C LEU A 237 -3.96 16.88 -18.59
N GLU A 238 -4.24 17.13 -19.88
CA GLU A 238 -3.74 18.28 -20.60
C GLU A 238 -4.13 19.62 -19.93
N CYS A 239 -5.38 19.72 -19.49
CA CYS A 239 -5.90 20.94 -18.86
C CYS A 239 -5.68 21.02 -17.34
N HIS A 240 -5.17 19.94 -16.70
CA HIS A 240 -5.01 19.85 -15.24
C HIS A 240 -3.65 19.23 -14.88
N PRO A 241 -2.53 19.94 -15.17
CA PRO A 241 -1.18 19.38 -15.01
C PRO A 241 -0.78 19.11 -13.55
N ASP A 242 -1.50 19.70 -12.60
CA ASP A 242 -1.24 19.54 -11.16
C ASP A 242 -1.74 18.20 -10.60
N THR A 243 -2.57 17.47 -11.37
CA THR A 243 -3.15 16.18 -10.96
C THR A 243 -2.65 15.07 -11.87
N ARG A 244 -2.02 14.05 -11.30
CA ARG A 244 -1.58 12.86 -12.02
C ARG A 244 -2.57 11.74 -11.83
N ILE A 245 -2.87 11.05 -12.93
CA ILE A 245 -3.68 9.83 -12.91
C ILE A 245 -2.75 8.64 -13.00
N GLY A 246 -2.76 7.79 -11.97
CA GLY A 246 -1.94 6.58 -11.91
C GLY A 246 -2.74 5.31 -12.15
N PHE A 247 -2.09 4.30 -12.71
CA PHE A 247 -2.65 2.96 -12.90
C PHE A 247 -1.75 1.93 -12.25
N ILE A 248 -2.32 1.08 -11.39
CA ILE A 248 -1.64 -0.08 -10.80
C ILE A 248 -2.29 -1.33 -11.38
N SER A 249 -1.62 -1.93 -12.33
CA SER A 249 -2.14 -2.92 -13.26
C SER A 249 -1.40 -4.26 -13.13
N PRO A 250 -1.64 -5.03 -12.06
CA PRO A 250 -0.95 -6.31 -11.87
C PRO A 250 -1.29 -7.34 -12.95
N TYR A 251 -2.47 -7.25 -13.56
CA TYR A 251 -2.89 -8.17 -14.63
C TYR A 251 -2.57 -7.62 -16.01
N SER A 252 -3.12 -6.46 -16.35
CA SER A 252 -3.06 -5.95 -17.74
C SER A 252 -1.68 -5.43 -18.12
N HIS A 253 -0.94 -4.84 -17.18
CA HIS A 253 0.41 -4.26 -17.40
C HIS A 253 1.35 -4.61 -16.27
N ASN A 254 1.87 -5.83 -16.28
CA ASN A 254 2.73 -6.35 -15.23
C ASN A 254 4.01 -5.53 -15.07
N PHE A 255 4.27 -5.06 -13.84
CA PHE A 255 5.42 -4.23 -13.47
C PHE A 255 6.51 -4.99 -12.70
N CYS A 256 6.50 -6.32 -12.71
CA CYS A 256 7.41 -7.15 -11.92
C CYS A 256 8.87 -7.02 -12.34
N GLY A 257 9.14 -6.74 -13.62
CA GLY A 257 10.50 -6.59 -14.15
C GLY A 257 11.32 -5.48 -13.45
N SER A 258 10.65 -4.39 -13.02
CA SER A 258 11.26 -3.26 -12.31
C SER A 258 10.95 -3.25 -10.80
N CYS A 259 10.49 -4.37 -10.22
CA CYS A 259 10.04 -4.42 -8.84
C CYS A 259 11.21 -4.24 -7.85
N ASN A 260 11.26 -3.09 -7.19
CA ASN A 260 12.25 -2.70 -6.18
C ASN A 260 11.80 -2.99 -4.73
N ARG A 261 10.75 -3.80 -4.51
CA ARG A 261 10.06 -3.87 -3.22
C ARG A 261 10.16 -5.23 -2.56
N VAL A 262 10.17 -5.17 -1.22
CA VAL A 262 9.85 -6.29 -0.32
C VAL A 262 8.79 -5.84 0.67
N ARG A 263 8.18 -6.81 1.37
CA ARG A 263 7.14 -6.54 2.37
C ARG A 263 7.42 -7.28 3.66
N THR A 264 7.08 -6.67 4.78
CA THR A 264 6.97 -7.38 6.06
C THR A 264 5.51 -7.42 6.49
N THR A 265 5.00 -8.60 6.82
CA THR A 265 3.69 -8.74 7.44
C THR A 265 3.73 -8.29 8.90
N VAL A 266 2.56 -8.09 9.48
CA VAL A 266 2.42 -7.76 10.90
C VAL A 266 2.98 -8.85 11.83
N GLU A 267 3.08 -10.10 11.35
CA GLU A 267 3.69 -11.23 12.06
C GLU A 267 5.22 -11.27 11.92
N GLY A 268 5.81 -10.38 11.14
CA GLY A 268 7.25 -10.38 10.88
C GLY A 268 7.70 -11.35 9.79
N GLN A 269 6.79 -11.78 8.90
CA GLN A 269 7.16 -12.56 7.72
C GLN A 269 7.66 -11.62 6.62
N LEU A 270 8.87 -11.84 6.09
CA LEU A 270 9.38 -11.12 4.93
C LEU A 270 8.88 -11.79 3.65
N LEU A 271 8.07 -11.08 2.89
CA LEU A 271 7.56 -11.50 1.59
C LEU A 271 8.38 -10.83 0.48
N LEU A 272 8.92 -11.64 -0.40
CA LEU A 272 9.69 -11.17 -1.56
C LEU A 272 8.78 -10.75 -2.71
N CYS A 273 7.59 -11.33 -2.79
CA CYS A 273 6.54 -11.00 -3.75
C CYS A 273 5.17 -11.08 -3.08
N LEU A 274 4.26 -10.17 -3.42
CA LEU A 274 2.89 -10.19 -2.91
C LEU A 274 2.10 -11.41 -3.42
N GLY A 275 2.35 -11.80 -4.67
CA GLY A 275 1.69 -12.91 -5.33
C GLY A 275 2.37 -14.27 -5.12
N GLN A 276 3.06 -14.47 -4.00
CA GLN A 276 3.66 -15.75 -3.63
C GLN A 276 3.58 -15.98 -2.12
N GLU A 277 3.50 -17.26 -1.70
CA GLU A 277 3.36 -17.64 -0.29
C GLU A 277 4.71 -17.79 0.43
N ASN A 278 5.82 -17.91 -0.30
CA ASN A 278 7.14 -18.05 0.30
C ASN A 278 7.51 -16.84 1.15
N ALA A 279 7.89 -17.09 2.39
CA ALA A 279 8.22 -16.07 3.37
C ALA A 279 9.41 -16.47 4.24
N LEU A 280 10.18 -15.49 4.73
CA LEU A 280 11.20 -15.66 5.76
C LEU A 280 10.66 -15.14 7.10
N ASP A 281 10.70 -15.98 8.13
CA ASP A 281 10.26 -15.61 9.48
C ASP A 281 11.33 -14.75 10.20
N LEU A 282 11.22 -13.44 10.03
CA LEU A 282 12.10 -12.47 10.70
C LEU A 282 11.78 -12.34 12.20
N ARG A 283 10.52 -12.56 12.61
CA ARG A 283 10.15 -12.47 14.03
C ARG A 283 10.89 -13.52 14.85
N SER A 284 10.85 -14.77 14.43
CA SER A 284 11.54 -15.86 15.14
C SER A 284 13.05 -15.65 15.14
N LEU A 285 13.62 -15.18 14.04
CA LEU A 285 15.04 -14.83 13.97
C LEU A 285 15.39 -13.70 14.93
N MET A 286 14.62 -12.62 14.93
CA MET A 286 14.84 -11.45 15.78
C MET A 286 14.74 -11.77 17.27
N ARG A 287 13.80 -12.64 17.65
CA ARG A 287 13.61 -13.06 19.05
C ARG A 287 14.68 -14.05 19.52
N ARG A 288 15.28 -14.84 18.61
CA ARG A 288 16.46 -15.69 18.91
C ARG A 288 17.76 -14.87 19.00
N HIS A 289 17.84 -13.74 18.32
CA HIS A 289 19.01 -12.86 18.27
C HIS A 289 18.64 -11.45 18.73
N PRO A 290 18.31 -11.25 20.04
CA PRO A 290 17.74 -9.97 20.51
C PRO A 290 18.72 -8.80 20.42
N GLN A 291 20.03 -9.05 20.42
CA GLN A 291 21.10 -8.04 20.40
C GLN A 291 21.92 -8.05 19.11
N GLU A 292 21.69 -9.01 18.21
CA GLU A 292 22.53 -9.21 17.03
C GLU A 292 21.72 -9.02 15.75
N ASP A 293 22.14 -8.12 14.88
CA ASP A 293 21.48 -7.87 13.60
C ASP A 293 22.12 -8.61 12.42
N LEU A 294 23.36 -9.07 12.54
CA LEU A 294 24.06 -9.80 11.47
C LEU A 294 23.33 -11.06 10.99
N PRO A 295 22.82 -11.95 11.88
CA PRO A 295 22.05 -13.13 11.44
C PRO A 295 20.81 -12.76 10.63
N LEU A 296 20.12 -11.67 11.01
CA LEU A 296 18.94 -11.19 10.30
C LEU A 296 19.30 -10.64 8.92
N ILE A 297 20.35 -9.81 8.83
CA ILE A 297 20.84 -9.24 7.57
C ILE A 297 21.24 -10.35 6.60
N SER A 298 22.00 -11.33 7.08
CA SER A 298 22.45 -12.48 6.28
C SER A 298 21.27 -13.29 5.75
N ALA A 299 20.27 -13.57 6.59
CA ALA A 299 19.06 -14.28 6.19
C ALA A 299 18.24 -13.50 5.16
N VAL A 300 18.11 -12.19 5.32
CA VAL A 300 17.43 -11.29 4.34
C VAL A 300 18.16 -11.32 3.00
N GLN A 301 19.49 -11.17 2.99
CA GLN A 301 20.30 -11.20 1.77
C GLN A 301 20.20 -12.55 1.06
N GLN A 302 20.21 -13.66 1.80
CA GLN A 302 20.03 -14.99 1.24
C GLN A 302 18.62 -15.16 0.65
N ALA A 303 17.58 -14.74 1.37
CA ALA A 303 16.20 -14.78 0.87
C ALA A 303 16.04 -13.97 -0.41
N LEU A 304 16.63 -12.79 -0.51
CA LEU A 304 16.54 -11.92 -1.68
C LEU A 304 17.05 -12.58 -2.96
N ARG A 305 18.03 -13.49 -2.88
CA ARG A 305 18.50 -14.26 -4.05
C ARG A 305 17.38 -15.10 -4.66
N GLY A 306 16.40 -15.51 -3.85
CA GLY A 306 15.22 -16.26 -4.27
C GLY A 306 14.01 -15.38 -4.65
N LYS A 307 14.17 -14.05 -4.75
CA LYS A 307 13.06 -13.18 -5.16
C LYS A 307 12.59 -13.51 -6.57
N PRO A 308 11.30 -13.89 -6.76
CA PRO A 308 10.81 -14.35 -8.05
C PRO A 308 10.85 -13.24 -9.11
N ARG A 309 10.91 -13.66 -10.38
CA ARG A 309 10.83 -12.74 -11.52
C ARG A 309 9.52 -11.95 -11.53
N GLY A 310 8.41 -12.60 -11.13
CA GLY A 310 7.10 -11.99 -11.08
C GLY A 310 6.10 -12.82 -10.28
N HIS A 311 4.87 -12.37 -10.25
CA HIS A 311 3.71 -13.13 -9.77
C HIS A 311 3.04 -13.83 -10.96
N ASN A 312 2.20 -14.81 -10.62
CA ASN A 312 1.41 -15.58 -11.59
C ASN A 312 -0.09 -15.31 -11.38
N PHE A 313 -0.48 -14.06 -11.09
CA PHE A 313 -1.90 -13.74 -10.97
C PHE A 313 -2.63 -14.02 -12.27
N SER A 314 -3.78 -14.68 -12.16
CA SER A 314 -4.72 -14.92 -13.25
C SER A 314 -6.07 -14.32 -12.87
N SER A 315 -6.76 -13.73 -13.84
CA SER A 315 -8.15 -13.28 -13.68
C SER A 315 -9.13 -14.46 -13.65
N GLU A 316 -8.67 -15.64 -14.09
CA GLU A 316 -9.43 -16.87 -14.13
C GLU A 316 -9.06 -17.75 -12.93
N GLY A 317 -10.01 -18.08 -12.08
CA GLY A 317 -9.85 -19.13 -11.10
C GLY A 317 -9.99 -18.76 -9.62
N ALA A 318 -9.72 -19.76 -8.79
CA ALA A 318 -9.83 -19.74 -7.33
C ALA A 318 -8.81 -18.79 -6.69
N VAL A 319 -8.94 -18.60 -5.38
CA VAL A 319 -7.97 -17.88 -4.54
C VAL A 319 -6.56 -18.40 -4.78
N GLN A 320 -5.67 -17.53 -5.26
CA GLN A 320 -4.28 -17.89 -5.59
C GLN A 320 -3.33 -17.65 -4.41
N ILE A 321 -3.68 -16.70 -3.56
CA ILE A 321 -2.93 -16.35 -2.35
C ILE A 321 -3.87 -16.43 -1.16
N VAL A 322 -3.53 -17.24 -0.18
CA VAL A 322 -4.38 -17.48 1.01
C VAL A 322 -4.41 -16.26 1.93
N ARG A 323 -3.30 -15.52 2.00
CA ARG A 323 -3.21 -14.32 2.84
C ARG A 323 -4.15 -13.21 2.38
N PHE A 324 -4.82 -12.60 3.35
CA PHE A 324 -5.62 -11.41 3.12
C PHE A 324 -4.75 -10.15 2.97
N MET A 325 -5.27 -9.14 2.27
CA MET A 325 -4.56 -7.88 2.04
C MET A 325 -4.22 -7.15 3.35
N ASN A 326 -5.07 -7.20 4.37
CA ASN A 326 -4.85 -6.55 5.67
C ASN A 326 -3.63 -7.08 6.44
N MET A 327 -3.15 -8.27 6.13
CA MET A 327 -1.95 -8.84 6.76
C MET A 327 -0.66 -8.30 6.12
N THR A 328 -0.70 -8.04 4.82
CA THR A 328 0.48 -7.66 4.01
C THR A 328 0.57 -6.17 3.75
N GLY A 329 -0.49 -5.46 4.03
CA GLY A 329 -0.66 -4.06 3.70
C GLY A 329 -0.94 -3.81 2.22
N GLY A 330 -2.04 -3.16 1.94
CA GLY A 330 -2.47 -2.76 0.60
C GLY A 330 -1.69 -1.59 0.02
#